data_764075ad01b4fb4106c3d3ddc1d6078a
#
_entry.id   764075ad01b4fb4106c3d3ddc1d6078a
#
_cell.length_a   1.000
_cell.length_b   1.000
_cell.length_c   1.000
_cell.angle_alpha   90.00
_cell.angle_beta   90.00
_cell.angle_gamma   90.00
#
_symmetry.space_group_name_H-M   'P 1'
#
loop_
_entity.id
_entity.type
_entity.pdbx_description
1 polymer ?
#
loop_
_entity_poly.entity_id
_entity_poly.type
_entity_poly.pdbx_seq_one_letter_code
_entity_poly.pdbx_strand_id
1 'polypeptide(L)'
;MSQLARAGAVTLVFFMILSPVDPVRGAGHSPAAAKPVLAHCERSAFRIVLDVGHTRELPGALSARGVPEYAFNLRLAEAVQQALIAVGFDKTVRLVTATAPWPGLVERAVRANGMHASLFIAVHHDSVPDELLETWQYEGQENHFSDRFSGYSIFVSSDNPDRAGSLAFGRMLGKQLQQRGLHYTPHYMLALMGRHRHQLLDADAGVYRYDQLVVLRETRMPAVLLEAGSIINRQEELELATPERRQLIAQGVAAAVEDFCATRIRRPAAKSPAPMPDRTWR
;
A
#
# COMPACT_ATOMS: atom_id res chain seq x y z
N MET A 1 19.28 27.17 -63.91
CA MET A 1 19.27 28.62 -63.91
C MET A 1 19.75 29.10 -62.55
N SER A 2 20.90 29.67 -62.57
CA SER A 2 21.73 30.20 -61.48
C SER A 2 21.15 31.40 -60.81
N GLN A 3 21.29 31.55 -59.48
CA GLN A 3 21.56 32.86 -58.89
C GLN A 3 22.40 32.75 -57.62
N LEU A 4 23.47 33.38 -57.71
CA LEU A 4 24.58 33.74 -56.89
C LEU A 4 24.26 34.34 -55.50
N ALA A 5 25.11 33.93 -54.57
CA ALA A 5 25.28 34.50 -53.23
C ALA A 5 26.03 35.84 -53.30
N ARG A 6 25.64 36.76 -52.42
CA ARG A 6 26.47 37.95 -52.06
C ARG A 6 26.82 37.86 -50.56
N ALA A 7 28.11 37.80 -50.33
CA ALA A 7 28.69 37.92 -48.99
C ALA A 7 28.87 39.42 -48.66
N GLY A 8 28.38 39.85 -47.53
CA GLY A 8 28.62 41.15 -46.93
C GLY A 8 29.58 40.99 -45.70
N ALA A 9 30.74 41.60 -45.81
CA ALA A 9 31.70 41.67 -44.71
C ALA A 9 31.27 42.77 -43.71
N VAL A 10 31.12 42.43 -42.44
CA VAL A 10 30.94 43.41 -41.35
C VAL A 10 32.23 43.49 -40.56
N THR A 11 32.83 44.65 -40.56
CA THR A 11 34.03 44.99 -39.80
C THR A 11 33.65 45.30 -38.35
N LEU A 12 34.07 44.49 -37.39
CA LEU A 12 33.91 44.75 -35.96
C LEU A 12 35.10 45.60 -35.46
N VAL A 13 34.80 46.79 -34.96
CA VAL A 13 35.72 47.66 -34.23
C VAL A 13 35.69 47.24 -32.73
N PHE A 14 36.83 46.80 -32.20
CA PHE A 14 37.00 46.48 -30.78
C PHE A 14 37.31 47.76 -29.99
N PHE A 15 36.41 48.19 -29.12
CA PHE A 15 36.70 49.16 -28.07
C PHE A 15 37.13 48.45 -26.81
N MET A 16 38.39 48.57 -26.41
CA MET A 16 38.89 48.13 -25.10
C MET A 16 38.47 49.16 -24.05
N ILE A 17 37.58 48.75 -23.15
CA ILE A 17 37.26 49.53 -21.94
C ILE A 17 38.04 48.85 -20.79
N LEU A 18 39.01 49.57 -20.24
CA LEU A 18 39.66 49.20 -18.99
C LEU A 18 38.73 49.55 -17.83
N SER A 19 38.27 48.51 -17.10
CA SER A 19 37.59 48.71 -15.83
C SER A 19 38.55 48.53 -14.63
N PRO A 20 38.40 49.32 -13.56
CA PRO A 20 39.25 49.19 -12.39
C PRO A 20 38.98 47.93 -11.58
N VAL A 21 40.01 47.32 -11.06
CA VAL A 21 40.00 46.12 -10.23
C VAL A 21 39.67 46.51 -8.78
N ASP A 22 38.47 46.11 -8.27
CA ASP A 22 38.12 46.21 -6.88
C ASP A 22 38.76 45.10 -6.03
N PRO A 23 39.18 45.36 -4.78
CA PRO A 23 39.84 44.39 -3.95
C PRO A 23 38.93 43.27 -3.48
N VAL A 24 39.42 42.03 -3.61
CA VAL A 24 38.79 40.79 -3.19
C VAL A 24 38.41 40.84 -1.68
N ARG A 25 37.12 40.92 -1.39
CA ARG A 25 36.60 40.67 -0.05
C ARG A 25 36.57 39.17 0.20
N GLY A 26 37.09 38.78 1.36
CA GLY A 26 37.32 37.42 1.80
C GLY A 26 36.09 36.53 1.67
N ALA A 27 36.32 35.32 1.15
CA ALA A 27 35.36 34.24 1.03
C ALA A 27 34.88 33.82 2.41
N GLY A 28 33.64 34.19 2.75
CA GLY A 28 32.94 33.61 3.88
C GLY A 28 32.73 32.12 3.59
N HIS A 29 33.20 31.25 4.50
CA HIS A 29 32.92 29.83 4.46
C HIS A 29 31.41 29.62 4.63
N SER A 30 30.70 29.33 3.52
CA SER A 30 29.36 28.74 3.62
C SER A 30 29.48 27.39 4.34
N PRO A 31 28.69 27.15 5.38
CA PRO A 31 28.68 25.82 5.99
C PRO A 31 28.26 24.81 4.90
N ALA A 32 29.09 23.79 4.73
CA ALA A 32 28.81 22.68 3.83
C ALA A 32 27.40 22.15 4.13
N ALA A 33 26.51 22.14 3.13
CA ALA A 33 25.20 21.57 3.26
C ALA A 33 25.35 20.12 3.74
N ALA A 34 24.83 19.84 4.94
CA ALA A 34 24.84 18.51 5.50
C ALA A 34 24.19 17.57 4.47
N LYS A 35 24.91 16.52 4.05
CA LYS A 35 24.36 15.49 3.17
C LYS A 35 23.08 14.99 3.83
N PRO A 36 21.95 14.85 3.09
CA PRO A 36 20.73 14.31 3.64
C PRO A 36 21.07 12.93 4.20
N VAL A 37 20.86 12.75 5.50
CA VAL A 37 20.91 11.44 6.14
C VAL A 37 19.78 10.65 5.50
N LEU A 38 20.12 9.69 4.64
CA LEU A 38 19.14 8.78 4.06
C LEU A 38 18.39 8.14 5.22
N ALA A 39 17.07 8.31 5.24
CA ALA A 39 16.23 7.69 6.25
C ALA A 39 16.47 6.17 6.20
N HIS A 40 17.05 5.62 7.25
CA HIS A 40 17.37 4.20 7.31
C HIS A 40 16.18 3.47 7.93
N CYS A 41 15.55 2.57 7.15
CA CYS A 41 14.54 1.65 7.65
C CYS A 41 15.18 0.64 8.61
N GLU A 42 14.81 0.66 9.88
CA GLU A 42 15.22 -0.39 10.83
C GLU A 42 14.25 -1.57 10.75
N ARG A 43 14.46 -2.47 9.80
CA ARG A 43 13.58 -3.60 9.48
C ARG A 43 13.33 -4.50 10.69
N SER A 44 14.37 -4.77 11.48
CA SER A 44 14.28 -5.60 12.70
C SER A 44 13.38 -5.00 13.80
N ALA A 45 13.15 -3.67 13.78
CA ALA A 45 12.24 -2.99 14.71
C ALA A 45 10.84 -2.80 14.12
N PHE A 46 10.67 -2.90 12.81
CA PHE A 46 9.41 -2.64 12.12
C PHE A 46 8.49 -3.86 12.20
N ARG A 47 7.41 -3.76 13.00
CA ARG A 47 6.46 -4.84 13.22
C ARG A 47 5.29 -4.76 12.25
N ILE A 48 5.01 -5.85 11.56
CA ILE A 48 3.93 -5.95 10.58
C ILE A 48 2.91 -6.97 11.06
N VAL A 49 1.63 -6.63 11.03
CA VAL A 49 0.54 -7.58 11.21
C VAL A 49 -0.11 -7.85 9.85
N LEU A 50 -0.05 -9.12 9.42
CA LEU A 50 -0.80 -9.62 8.27
C LEU A 50 -2.06 -10.28 8.80
N ASP A 51 -3.20 -9.64 8.63
CA ASP A 51 -4.49 -10.16 9.05
C ASP A 51 -5.07 -11.02 7.93
N VAL A 52 -5.28 -12.31 8.19
CA VAL A 52 -5.91 -13.22 7.24
C VAL A 52 -7.41 -13.00 7.25
N GLY A 53 -7.95 -12.49 6.14
CA GLY A 53 -9.37 -12.25 5.98
C GLY A 53 -10.20 -13.50 6.21
N HIS A 54 -11.37 -13.32 6.82
CA HIS A 54 -12.33 -14.39 7.14
C HIS A 54 -11.83 -15.39 8.19
N THR A 55 -12.55 -16.50 8.36
CA THR A 55 -12.21 -17.63 9.25
C THR A 55 -12.57 -18.94 8.57
N ARG A 56 -12.22 -20.06 9.19
CA ARG A 56 -12.60 -21.37 8.66
C ARG A 56 -14.14 -21.56 8.71
N GLU A 57 -14.80 -21.06 9.73
CA GLU A 57 -16.25 -21.19 9.96
C GLU A 57 -17.05 -20.20 9.11
N LEU A 58 -16.45 -19.04 8.78
CA LEU A 58 -17.04 -17.99 7.95
C LEU A 58 -16.05 -17.63 6.86
N PRO A 59 -15.99 -18.46 5.83
CA PRO A 59 -14.86 -18.50 4.92
C PRO A 59 -14.88 -17.42 3.81
N GLY A 60 -15.80 -16.48 3.87
CA GLY A 60 -15.95 -15.43 2.84
C GLY A 60 -16.71 -15.90 1.60
N ALA A 61 -16.46 -15.26 0.49
CA ALA A 61 -17.05 -15.61 -0.80
C ALA A 61 -16.55 -16.98 -1.29
N LEU A 62 -17.32 -17.60 -2.18
CA LEU A 62 -16.86 -18.74 -2.95
C LEU A 62 -16.29 -18.25 -4.29
N SER A 63 -15.18 -18.83 -4.69
CA SER A 63 -14.60 -18.60 -6.01
C SER A 63 -15.49 -19.15 -7.13
N ALA A 64 -15.17 -18.84 -8.37
CA ALA A 64 -15.88 -19.35 -9.53
C ALA A 64 -15.97 -20.90 -9.56
N ARG A 65 -15.04 -21.60 -8.89
CA ARG A 65 -15.02 -23.06 -8.77
C ARG A 65 -15.34 -23.57 -7.35
N GLY A 66 -15.96 -22.74 -6.52
CA GLY A 66 -16.43 -23.13 -5.21
C GLY A 66 -15.35 -23.20 -4.12
N VAL A 67 -14.14 -22.70 -4.36
CA VAL A 67 -13.10 -22.64 -3.34
C VAL A 67 -13.33 -21.44 -2.44
N PRO A 68 -13.35 -21.61 -1.09
CA PRO A 68 -13.57 -20.49 -0.18
C PRO A 68 -12.46 -19.42 -0.24
N GLU A 69 -12.82 -18.14 -0.15
CA GLU A 69 -11.91 -16.99 -0.11
C GLU A 69 -10.84 -17.13 0.99
N TYR A 70 -11.23 -17.60 2.17
CA TYR A 70 -10.29 -17.86 3.26
C TYR A 70 -9.09 -18.73 2.85
N ALA A 71 -9.29 -19.69 1.96
CA ALA A 71 -8.20 -20.56 1.49
C ALA A 71 -7.19 -19.80 0.61
N PHE A 72 -7.65 -18.83 -0.19
CA PHE A 72 -6.78 -17.94 -0.95
C PHE A 72 -6.04 -16.97 -0.01
N ASN A 73 -6.78 -16.35 0.91
CA ASN A 73 -6.23 -15.38 1.89
C ASN A 73 -5.12 -16.01 2.72
N LEU A 74 -5.32 -17.22 3.23
CA LEU A 74 -4.35 -17.94 4.03
C LEU A 74 -3.04 -18.23 3.27
N ARG A 75 -3.16 -18.74 2.03
CA ARG A 75 -2.00 -19.05 1.19
C ARG A 75 -1.23 -17.81 0.77
N LEU A 76 -1.94 -16.72 0.43
CA LEU A 76 -1.28 -15.46 0.08
C LEU A 76 -0.60 -14.81 1.29
N ALA A 77 -1.26 -14.76 2.44
CA ALA A 77 -0.68 -14.20 3.66
C ALA A 77 0.59 -14.97 4.10
N GLU A 78 0.63 -16.29 3.87
CA GLU A 78 1.84 -17.09 4.10
C GLU A 78 2.98 -16.69 3.17
N ALA A 79 2.72 -16.56 1.86
CA ALA A 79 3.72 -16.13 0.90
C ALA A 79 4.23 -14.71 1.19
N VAL A 80 3.33 -13.78 1.57
CA VAL A 80 3.69 -12.42 1.98
C VAL A 80 4.56 -12.43 3.23
N GLN A 81 4.22 -13.24 4.25
CA GLN A 81 5.04 -13.37 5.45
C GLN A 81 6.45 -13.85 5.12
N GLN A 82 6.56 -14.88 4.30
CA GLN A 82 7.86 -15.43 3.88
C GLN A 82 8.69 -14.38 3.12
N ALA A 83 8.07 -13.64 2.19
CA ALA A 83 8.74 -12.59 1.43
C ALA A 83 9.24 -11.44 2.33
N LEU A 84 8.44 -11.03 3.32
CA LEU A 84 8.82 -9.99 4.28
C LEU A 84 9.97 -10.43 5.18
N ILE A 85 9.93 -11.66 5.71
CA ILE A 85 11.02 -12.21 6.52
C ILE A 85 12.31 -12.32 5.69
N ALA A 86 12.22 -12.76 4.44
CA ALA A 86 13.37 -12.89 3.54
C ALA A 86 14.10 -11.56 3.30
N VAL A 87 13.40 -10.42 3.37
CA VAL A 87 13.99 -9.08 3.26
C VAL A 87 14.25 -8.42 4.64
N GLY A 88 14.21 -9.18 5.73
CA GLY A 88 14.64 -8.76 7.07
C GLY A 88 13.55 -8.12 7.95
N PHE A 89 12.27 -8.25 7.61
CA PHE A 89 11.15 -7.86 8.50
C PHE A 89 10.74 -9.03 9.40
N ASP A 90 11.64 -9.45 10.28
CA ASP A 90 11.49 -10.65 11.11
C ASP A 90 10.31 -10.58 12.11
N LYS A 91 9.86 -9.36 12.43
CA LYS A 91 8.69 -9.14 13.30
C LYS A 91 7.36 -9.12 12.55
N THR A 92 7.26 -9.88 11.45
CA THR A 92 6.01 -10.07 10.73
C THR A 92 5.17 -11.16 11.37
N VAL A 93 3.98 -10.80 11.85
CA VAL A 93 3.03 -11.71 12.49
C VAL A 93 1.84 -11.94 11.57
N ARG A 94 1.53 -13.21 11.28
CA ARG A 94 0.30 -13.60 10.59
C ARG A 94 -0.80 -13.82 11.62
N LEU A 95 -1.83 -12.99 11.58
CA LEU A 95 -2.98 -13.05 12.47
C LEU A 95 -4.08 -13.89 11.82
N VAL A 96 -4.27 -15.10 12.34
CA VAL A 96 -5.37 -15.99 11.99
C VAL A 96 -6.37 -15.96 13.13
N THR A 97 -7.63 -15.68 12.84
CA THR A 97 -8.70 -15.59 13.83
C THR A 97 -9.66 -16.77 13.63
N ALA A 98 -10.00 -17.44 14.73
CA ALA A 98 -10.95 -18.55 14.74
C ALA A 98 -12.37 -18.14 15.12
N THR A 99 -12.54 -16.92 15.64
CA THR A 99 -13.84 -16.43 16.14
C THR A 99 -14.73 -15.85 15.03
N ALA A 100 -16.05 -15.94 15.27
CA ALA A 100 -17.10 -15.40 14.40
C ALA A 100 -16.90 -13.90 14.07
N PRO A 101 -17.55 -13.35 12.98
CA PRO A 101 -17.21 -12.04 12.44
C PRO A 101 -17.37 -10.91 13.45
N TRP A 102 -18.31 -11.01 14.34
CA TRP A 102 -18.52 -10.01 15.38
C TRP A 102 -18.67 -10.71 16.74
N PRO A 103 -17.75 -10.52 17.69
CA PRO A 103 -16.76 -9.44 17.88
C PRO A 103 -15.39 -9.65 17.19
N GLY A 104 -15.19 -10.69 16.39
CA GLY A 104 -13.90 -11.08 15.84
C GLY A 104 -13.19 -9.96 15.05
N LEU A 105 -13.92 -9.08 14.34
CA LEU A 105 -13.32 -7.95 13.63
C LEU A 105 -12.68 -6.93 14.60
N VAL A 106 -13.32 -6.67 15.73
CA VAL A 106 -12.77 -5.80 16.79
C VAL A 106 -11.57 -6.48 17.45
N GLU A 107 -11.65 -7.79 17.72
CA GLU A 107 -10.55 -8.57 18.28
C GLU A 107 -9.28 -8.48 17.42
N ARG A 108 -9.40 -8.55 16.09
CA ARG A 108 -8.26 -8.39 15.16
C ARG A 108 -7.55 -7.06 15.36
N ALA A 109 -8.32 -5.97 15.41
CA ALA A 109 -7.78 -4.63 15.66
C ALA A 109 -7.16 -4.50 17.06
N VAL A 110 -7.81 -5.03 18.10
CA VAL A 110 -7.31 -5.01 19.48
C VAL A 110 -5.99 -5.77 19.58
N ARG A 111 -5.89 -6.95 18.98
CA ARG A 111 -4.64 -7.75 18.95
C ARG A 111 -3.52 -7.01 18.22
N ALA A 112 -3.78 -6.43 17.05
CA ALA A 112 -2.80 -5.66 16.30
C ALA A 112 -2.32 -4.42 17.10
N ASN A 113 -3.25 -3.71 17.74
CA ASN A 113 -2.94 -2.57 18.61
C ASN A 113 -2.08 -2.99 19.82
N GLY A 114 -2.42 -4.11 20.47
CA GLY A 114 -1.66 -4.65 21.60
C GLY A 114 -0.24 -5.09 21.23
N MET A 115 -0.01 -5.48 19.98
CA MET A 115 1.32 -5.79 19.46
C MET A 115 2.14 -4.55 19.15
N HIS A 116 1.58 -3.34 19.23
CA HIS A 116 2.23 -2.10 18.80
C HIS A 116 2.79 -2.22 17.38
N ALA A 117 1.98 -2.69 16.45
CA ALA A 117 2.39 -2.88 15.07
C ALA A 117 2.72 -1.54 14.40
N SER A 118 3.68 -1.55 13.49
CA SER A 118 4.07 -0.39 12.67
C SER A 118 3.20 -0.27 11.42
N LEU A 119 2.60 -1.39 10.99
CA LEU A 119 1.76 -1.50 9.79
C LEU A 119 0.80 -2.69 9.96
N PHE A 120 -0.44 -2.49 9.51
CA PHE A 120 -1.47 -3.53 9.42
C PHE A 120 -1.89 -3.73 7.97
N ILE A 121 -1.91 -4.98 7.50
CA ILE A 121 -2.33 -5.36 6.16
C ILE A 121 -3.35 -6.51 6.29
N ALA A 122 -4.62 -6.23 5.97
CA ALA A 122 -5.61 -7.29 5.82
C ALA A 122 -5.52 -7.87 4.40
N VAL A 123 -5.47 -9.19 4.30
CA VAL A 123 -5.33 -9.93 3.03
C VAL A 123 -6.63 -10.59 2.69
N HIS A 124 -7.20 -10.21 1.58
CA HIS A 124 -8.48 -10.66 1.04
C HIS A 124 -8.40 -10.96 -0.46
N HIS A 125 -9.47 -11.55 -0.99
CA HIS A 125 -9.71 -11.73 -2.42
C HIS A 125 -11.16 -11.37 -2.73
N ASP A 126 -11.34 -10.65 -3.83
CA ASP A 126 -12.56 -9.92 -4.14
C ASP A 126 -13.67 -10.80 -4.71
N SER A 127 -14.89 -10.37 -4.47
CA SER A 127 -16.12 -10.82 -5.10
C SER A 127 -17.02 -9.61 -5.38
N VAL A 128 -18.14 -9.84 -6.05
CA VAL A 128 -19.15 -8.82 -6.32
C VAL A 128 -20.49 -9.21 -5.72
N PRO A 129 -21.45 -8.27 -5.59
CA PRO A 129 -22.82 -8.59 -5.19
C PRO A 129 -23.45 -9.70 -6.05
N ASP A 130 -24.25 -10.55 -5.43
CA ASP A 130 -24.86 -11.74 -6.06
C ASP A 130 -25.62 -11.39 -7.35
N GLU A 131 -26.22 -10.20 -7.44
CA GLU A 131 -26.95 -9.73 -8.62
C GLU A 131 -26.08 -9.52 -9.85
N LEU A 132 -24.76 -9.51 -9.68
CA LEU A 132 -23.76 -9.35 -10.74
C LEU A 132 -23.09 -10.67 -11.13
N LEU A 133 -23.47 -11.76 -10.48
CA LEU A 133 -22.97 -13.10 -10.74
C LEU A 133 -23.84 -13.82 -11.78
N GLU A 134 -23.18 -14.65 -12.58
CA GLU A 134 -23.78 -15.59 -13.51
C GLU A 134 -23.61 -17.02 -12.98
N THR A 135 -24.52 -17.92 -13.35
CA THR A 135 -24.47 -19.33 -12.93
C THR A 135 -23.79 -20.19 -14.01
N TRP A 136 -22.99 -21.16 -13.60
CA TRP A 136 -22.39 -22.16 -14.48
C TRP A 136 -22.23 -23.52 -13.79
N GLN A 137 -22.06 -24.56 -14.59
CA GLN A 137 -21.80 -25.91 -14.08
C GLN A 137 -20.30 -26.20 -14.12
N TYR A 138 -19.73 -26.56 -12.97
CA TYR A 138 -18.34 -26.98 -12.87
C TYR A 138 -18.27 -28.27 -12.04
N GLU A 139 -17.72 -29.34 -12.65
CA GLU A 139 -17.61 -30.68 -12.03
C GLU A 139 -18.95 -31.21 -11.45
N GLY A 140 -20.05 -30.93 -12.14
CA GLY A 140 -21.40 -31.36 -11.72
C GLY A 140 -22.00 -30.57 -10.57
N GLN A 141 -21.36 -29.49 -10.15
CA GLN A 141 -21.87 -28.57 -9.14
C GLN A 141 -22.25 -27.23 -9.79
N GLU A 142 -23.33 -26.64 -9.32
CA GLU A 142 -23.70 -25.27 -9.68
C GLU A 142 -22.81 -24.30 -8.93
N ASN A 143 -22.16 -23.41 -9.66
CA ASN A 143 -21.29 -22.37 -9.13
C ASN A 143 -21.64 -21.01 -9.73
N HIS A 144 -21.09 -19.93 -9.14
CA HIS A 144 -21.32 -18.56 -9.58
C HIS A 144 -20.03 -17.89 -10.00
N PHE A 145 -20.09 -17.07 -11.07
CA PHE A 145 -18.92 -16.38 -11.61
C PHE A 145 -19.29 -15.02 -12.18
N SER A 146 -18.29 -14.19 -12.41
CA SER A 146 -18.41 -13.00 -13.26
C SER A 146 -17.06 -12.69 -13.91
N ASP A 147 -16.93 -12.96 -15.20
CA ASP A 147 -15.71 -12.63 -15.94
C ASP A 147 -15.55 -11.14 -16.27
N ARG A 148 -16.53 -10.31 -15.84
CA ARG A 148 -16.53 -8.86 -16.06
C ARG A 148 -15.60 -8.11 -15.12
N PHE A 149 -15.23 -8.70 -13.99
CA PHE A 149 -14.49 -8.05 -12.93
C PHE A 149 -13.21 -8.81 -12.68
N SER A 150 -12.09 -8.08 -12.67
CA SER A 150 -10.75 -8.62 -12.40
C SER A 150 -9.85 -7.52 -11.87
N GLY A 151 -8.73 -7.90 -11.26
CA GLY A 151 -7.74 -7.01 -10.74
C GLY A 151 -7.86 -6.78 -9.24
N TYR A 152 -6.81 -6.18 -8.65
CA TYR A 152 -6.74 -5.89 -7.22
C TYR A 152 -7.49 -4.60 -6.86
N SER A 153 -7.79 -4.41 -5.58
CA SER A 153 -8.13 -3.13 -4.99
C SER A 153 -7.50 -2.97 -3.60
N ILE A 154 -7.26 -1.72 -3.22
CA ILE A 154 -6.67 -1.39 -1.92
C ILE A 154 -7.64 -0.46 -1.21
N PHE A 155 -8.06 -0.85 0.00
CA PHE A 155 -8.94 -0.03 0.81
C PHE A 155 -8.21 0.59 1.98
N VAL A 156 -8.56 1.85 2.27
CA VAL A 156 -8.13 2.60 3.45
C VAL A 156 -9.33 3.26 4.11
N SER A 157 -9.23 3.53 5.40
CA SER A 157 -10.26 4.28 6.13
C SER A 157 -9.78 5.69 6.45
N SER A 158 -10.64 6.70 6.19
CA SER A 158 -10.41 8.08 6.62
C SER A 158 -10.56 8.24 8.13
N ASP A 159 -11.21 7.29 8.79
CA ASP A 159 -11.42 7.26 10.25
C ASP A 159 -10.25 6.57 10.98
N ASN A 160 -9.25 6.04 10.25
CA ASN A 160 -8.04 5.52 10.88
C ASN A 160 -7.23 6.65 11.51
N PRO A 161 -6.71 6.52 12.74
CA PRO A 161 -5.89 7.54 13.39
C PRO A 161 -4.64 7.95 12.59
N ASP A 162 -4.03 7.02 11.82
CA ASP A 162 -2.93 7.31 10.88
C ASP A 162 -3.39 7.15 9.41
N ARG A 163 -4.49 7.82 9.06
CA ARG A 163 -5.03 7.85 7.70
C ARG A 163 -4.01 8.29 6.65
N ALA A 164 -3.13 9.22 7.01
CA ALA A 164 -2.09 9.70 6.10
C ALA A 164 -1.07 8.61 5.79
N GLY A 165 -0.64 7.87 6.79
CA GLY A 165 0.22 6.70 6.63
C GLY A 165 -0.47 5.57 5.87
N SER A 166 -1.76 5.32 6.14
CA SER A 166 -2.55 4.32 5.41
C SER A 166 -2.62 4.63 3.92
N LEU A 167 -2.94 5.88 3.55
CA LEU A 167 -2.99 6.33 2.17
C LEU A 167 -1.60 6.28 1.50
N ALA A 168 -0.55 6.71 2.21
CA ALA A 168 0.82 6.66 1.69
C ALA A 168 1.26 5.21 1.40
N PHE A 169 0.99 4.28 2.32
CA PHE A 169 1.30 2.87 2.09
C PHE A 169 0.46 2.28 0.96
N GLY A 170 -0.84 2.56 0.91
CA GLY A 170 -1.72 2.09 -0.16
C GLY A 170 -1.23 2.51 -1.55
N ARG A 171 -0.76 3.75 -1.70
CA ARG A 171 -0.15 4.25 -2.95
C ARG A 171 1.12 3.51 -3.33
N MET A 172 2.01 3.26 -2.38
CA MET A 172 3.24 2.50 -2.61
C MET A 172 2.90 1.06 -3.02
N LEU A 173 1.94 0.43 -2.33
CA LEU A 173 1.50 -0.93 -2.63
C LEU A 173 0.93 -1.02 -4.05
N GLY A 174 -0.01 -0.14 -4.43
CA GLY A 174 -0.59 -0.14 -5.77
C GLY A 174 0.47 0.06 -6.85
N LYS A 175 1.41 0.99 -6.66
CA LYS A 175 2.52 1.20 -7.59
C LYS A 175 3.39 -0.05 -7.74
N GLN A 176 3.72 -0.72 -6.64
CA GLN A 176 4.54 -1.94 -6.66
C GLN A 176 3.83 -3.11 -7.34
N LEU A 177 2.51 -3.23 -7.18
CA LEU A 177 1.71 -4.24 -7.87
C LEU A 177 1.64 -3.97 -9.38
N GLN A 178 1.43 -2.73 -9.79
CA GLN A 178 1.39 -2.35 -11.22
C GLN A 178 2.75 -2.53 -11.91
N GLN A 179 3.86 -2.22 -11.26
CA GLN A 179 5.20 -2.47 -11.78
C GLN A 179 5.47 -3.96 -12.07
N ARG A 180 4.67 -4.83 -11.45
CA ARG A 180 4.69 -6.29 -11.66
C ARG A 180 3.63 -6.79 -12.63
N GLY A 181 3.00 -5.86 -13.37
CA GLY A 181 2.00 -6.18 -14.41
C GLY A 181 0.59 -6.47 -13.88
N LEU A 182 0.32 -6.21 -12.58
CA LEU A 182 -1.03 -6.31 -12.05
C LEU A 182 -1.79 -4.99 -12.32
N HIS A 183 -3.08 -5.08 -12.52
CA HIS A 183 -3.97 -3.93 -12.67
C HIS A 183 -4.97 -3.87 -11.51
N TYR A 184 -5.40 -2.68 -11.16
CA TYR A 184 -6.49 -2.53 -10.20
C TYR A 184 -7.85 -2.61 -10.89
N THR A 185 -8.86 -3.03 -10.14
CA THR A 185 -10.23 -3.09 -10.65
C THR A 185 -10.95 -1.74 -10.48
N PRO A 186 -11.57 -1.18 -11.54
CA PRO A 186 -12.33 0.05 -11.46
C PRO A 186 -13.78 -0.14 -11.02
N HIS A 187 -14.24 -1.37 -10.80
CA HIS A 187 -15.68 -1.67 -10.68
C HIS A 187 -16.34 -0.98 -9.49
N TYR A 188 -15.62 -0.72 -8.40
CA TYR A 188 -16.16 -0.02 -7.23
C TYR A 188 -16.62 1.42 -7.50
N MET A 189 -16.23 2.02 -8.63
CA MET A 189 -16.74 3.32 -9.06
C MET A 189 -18.05 3.22 -9.86
N LEU A 190 -18.39 2.04 -10.38
CA LEU A 190 -19.50 1.86 -11.30
C LEU A 190 -20.87 1.98 -10.58
N ALA A 191 -21.83 2.58 -11.26
CA ALA A 191 -23.17 2.75 -10.70
C ALA A 191 -23.85 1.42 -10.36
N LEU A 192 -23.54 0.34 -11.10
CA LEU A 192 -24.06 -1.00 -10.87
C LEU A 192 -23.67 -1.61 -9.52
N MET A 193 -22.62 -1.09 -8.87
CA MET A 193 -22.22 -1.51 -7.51
C MET A 193 -23.17 -0.98 -6.42
N GLY A 194 -24.08 -0.07 -6.74
CA GLY A 194 -25.11 0.43 -5.82
C GLY A 194 -24.51 0.91 -4.48
N ARG A 195 -24.92 0.29 -3.38
CA ARG A 195 -24.41 0.58 -2.02
C ARG A 195 -22.95 0.15 -1.79
N HIS A 196 -22.41 -0.69 -2.66
CA HIS A 196 -21.02 -1.16 -2.60
C HIS A 196 -20.06 -0.27 -3.40
N ARG A 197 -20.52 0.90 -3.83
CA ARG A 197 -19.64 1.90 -4.45
C ARG A 197 -18.70 2.50 -3.42
N HIS A 198 -17.46 2.67 -3.83
CA HIS A 198 -16.41 3.31 -3.03
C HIS A 198 -15.79 4.47 -3.77
N GLN A 199 -15.38 5.48 -2.99
CA GLN A 199 -14.67 6.63 -3.53
C GLN A 199 -13.24 6.22 -3.87
N LEU A 200 -12.83 6.41 -5.13
CA LEU A 200 -11.43 6.25 -5.54
C LEU A 200 -10.65 7.46 -5.02
N LEU A 201 -9.65 7.20 -4.19
CA LEU A 201 -8.77 8.23 -3.62
C LEU A 201 -7.50 8.42 -4.45
N ASP A 202 -7.05 7.37 -5.14
CA ASP A 202 -5.88 7.41 -6.00
C ASP A 202 -6.08 6.48 -7.20
N ALA A 203 -6.20 7.09 -8.38
CA ALA A 203 -6.44 6.37 -9.63
C ALA A 203 -5.17 5.69 -10.19
N ASP A 204 -3.99 6.20 -9.82
CA ASP A 204 -2.73 5.62 -10.27
C ASP A 204 -2.36 4.36 -9.48
N ALA A 205 -2.93 4.19 -8.29
CA ALA A 205 -2.61 3.07 -7.39
C ALA A 205 -3.79 2.13 -7.10
N GLY A 206 -5.01 2.50 -7.48
CA GLY A 206 -6.22 1.72 -7.16
C GLY A 206 -6.57 1.72 -5.67
N VAL A 207 -6.44 2.90 -5.02
CA VAL A 207 -6.74 3.06 -3.59
C VAL A 207 -8.13 3.65 -3.41
N TYR A 208 -8.97 2.95 -2.66
CA TYR A 208 -10.35 3.31 -2.37
C TYR A 208 -10.57 3.65 -0.90
N ARG A 209 -11.57 4.49 -0.63
CA ARG A 209 -12.04 4.80 0.72
C ARG A 209 -13.12 3.81 1.15
N TYR A 210 -12.94 3.22 2.36
CA TYR A 210 -13.96 2.38 2.97
C TYR A 210 -13.95 2.53 4.50
N ASP A 211 -14.70 3.52 5.02
CA ASP A 211 -14.67 3.88 6.45
C ASP A 211 -15.39 2.88 7.35
N GLN A 212 -16.32 2.07 6.80
CA GLN A 212 -17.07 1.09 7.59
C GLN A 212 -16.26 -0.18 7.92
N LEU A 213 -15.09 -0.38 7.31
CA LEU A 213 -14.24 -1.53 7.61
C LEU A 213 -13.64 -1.40 9.01
N VAL A 214 -14.18 -2.20 9.94
CA VAL A 214 -13.82 -2.16 11.37
C VAL A 214 -12.33 -2.34 11.58
N VAL A 215 -11.72 -3.31 10.92
CA VAL A 215 -10.27 -3.60 11.07
C VAL A 215 -9.38 -2.43 10.63
N LEU A 216 -9.81 -1.61 9.67
CA LEU A 216 -9.07 -0.44 9.23
C LEU A 216 -9.29 0.77 10.14
N ARG A 217 -10.53 0.95 10.61
CA ARG A 217 -10.92 2.08 11.44
C ARG A 217 -10.39 1.96 12.87
N GLU A 218 -10.44 0.75 13.47
CA GLU A 218 -10.12 0.53 14.88
C GLU A 218 -8.63 0.24 15.14
N THR A 219 -7.83 0.01 14.10
CA THR A 219 -6.37 -0.10 14.21
C THR A 219 -5.72 1.27 14.39
N ARG A 220 -4.66 1.36 15.22
CA ARG A 220 -4.02 2.63 15.60
C ARG A 220 -2.75 2.96 14.81
N MET A 221 -2.37 2.09 13.90
CA MET A 221 -1.25 2.24 12.98
C MET A 221 -1.78 2.41 11.55
N PRO A 222 -0.96 2.76 10.55
CA PRO A 222 -1.33 2.68 9.14
C PRO A 222 -1.92 1.32 8.83
N ALA A 223 -3.08 1.31 8.16
CA ALA A 223 -3.82 0.10 7.86
C ALA A 223 -4.38 0.12 6.45
N VAL A 224 -4.21 -0.98 5.73
CA VAL A 224 -4.84 -1.21 4.43
C VAL A 224 -5.49 -2.60 4.41
N LEU A 225 -6.52 -2.74 3.56
CA LEU A 225 -7.03 -4.03 3.13
C LEU A 225 -6.70 -4.18 1.64
N LEU A 226 -6.04 -5.26 1.31
CA LEU A 226 -5.72 -5.67 -0.06
C LEU A 226 -6.69 -6.75 -0.51
N GLU A 227 -7.53 -6.43 -1.48
CA GLU A 227 -8.19 -7.41 -2.32
C GLU A 227 -7.21 -7.78 -3.43
N ALA A 228 -6.66 -8.98 -3.39
CA ALA A 228 -5.49 -9.33 -4.21
C ALA A 228 -5.84 -9.68 -5.67
N GLY A 229 -7.13 -9.81 -5.97
CA GLY A 229 -7.73 -10.13 -7.26
C GLY A 229 -9.11 -10.72 -7.06
N SER A 230 -9.85 -10.94 -8.14
CA SER A 230 -11.24 -11.38 -8.13
C SER A 230 -11.34 -12.90 -8.27
N ILE A 231 -11.75 -13.59 -7.19
CA ILE A 231 -11.91 -15.07 -7.20
C ILE A 231 -13.17 -15.55 -7.93
N ILE A 232 -14.09 -14.65 -8.23
CA ILE A 232 -15.27 -14.98 -9.04
C ILE A 232 -15.01 -14.88 -10.54
N ASN A 233 -13.87 -14.34 -10.97
CA ASN A 233 -13.44 -14.36 -12.35
C ASN A 233 -12.76 -15.68 -12.65
N ARG A 234 -13.30 -16.44 -13.63
CA ARG A 234 -12.87 -17.82 -13.92
C ARG A 234 -11.43 -17.95 -14.36
N GLN A 235 -10.87 -16.93 -15.01
CA GLN A 235 -9.48 -16.89 -15.41
C GLN A 235 -8.57 -16.44 -14.27
N GLU A 236 -8.91 -15.34 -13.62
CA GLU A 236 -8.08 -14.75 -12.55
C GLU A 236 -8.00 -15.68 -11.32
N GLU A 237 -9.10 -16.39 -10.98
CA GLU A 237 -9.10 -17.41 -9.92
C GLU A 237 -7.99 -18.45 -10.13
N LEU A 238 -7.85 -18.98 -11.38
CA LEU A 238 -6.81 -19.96 -11.70
C LEU A 238 -5.41 -19.36 -11.50
N GLU A 239 -5.21 -18.12 -11.93
CA GLU A 239 -3.94 -17.42 -11.72
C GLU A 239 -3.64 -17.22 -10.24
N LEU A 240 -4.62 -16.75 -9.45
CA LEU A 240 -4.50 -16.54 -7.99
C LEU A 240 -4.20 -17.85 -7.23
N ALA A 241 -4.66 -18.98 -7.76
CA ALA A 241 -4.37 -20.31 -7.22
C ALA A 241 -2.91 -20.75 -7.46
N THR A 242 -2.16 -20.12 -8.38
CA THR A 242 -0.77 -20.51 -8.69
C THR A 242 0.22 -19.99 -7.66
N PRO A 243 1.31 -20.72 -7.37
CA PRO A 243 2.42 -20.21 -6.57
C PRO A 243 3.05 -18.94 -7.16
N GLU A 244 3.16 -18.88 -8.49
CA GLU A 244 3.80 -17.80 -9.24
C GLU A 244 3.07 -16.46 -9.02
N ARG A 245 1.73 -16.44 -9.14
CA ARG A 245 0.92 -15.25 -8.89
C ARG A 245 1.02 -14.81 -7.43
N ARG A 246 0.95 -15.74 -6.49
CA ARG A 246 1.11 -15.44 -5.05
C ARG A 246 2.48 -14.86 -4.74
N GLN A 247 3.55 -15.42 -5.32
CA GLN A 247 4.91 -14.92 -5.15
C GLN A 247 5.07 -13.51 -5.73
N LEU A 248 4.49 -13.25 -6.90
CA LEU A 248 4.52 -11.94 -7.54
C LEU A 248 3.83 -10.87 -6.66
N ILE A 249 2.66 -11.18 -6.10
CA ILE A 249 1.95 -10.28 -5.18
C ILE A 249 2.77 -10.09 -3.89
N ALA A 250 3.30 -11.17 -3.32
CA ALA A 250 4.09 -11.13 -2.08
C ALA A 250 5.35 -10.27 -2.22
N GLN A 251 6.04 -10.34 -3.35
CA GLN A 251 7.18 -9.47 -3.68
C GLN A 251 6.75 -8.01 -3.83
N GLY A 252 5.56 -7.75 -4.39
CA GLY A 252 4.99 -6.41 -4.47
C GLY A 252 4.72 -5.81 -3.10
N VAL A 253 4.11 -6.60 -2.20
CA VAL A 253 3.88 -6.20 -0.80
C VAL A 253 5.20 -5.95 -0.08
N ALA A 254 6.18 -6.84 -0.21
CA ALA A 254 7.48 -6.68 0.45
C ALA A 254 8.19 -5.40 -0.01
N ALA A 255 8.24 -5.13 -1.31
CA ALA A 255 8.84 -3.91 -1.86
C ALA A 255 8.11 -2.64 -1.38
N ALA A 256 6.77 -2.66 -1.32
CA ALA A 256 6.00 -1.54 -0.79
C ALA A 256 6.29 -1.28 0.69
N VAL A 257 6.48 -2.34 1.48
CA VAL A 257 6.85 -2.23 2.90
C VAL A 257 8.26 -1.66 3.05
N GLU A 258 9.22 -2.05 2.22
CA GLU A 258 10.57 -1.46 2.20
C GLU A 258 10.52 0.03 1.90
N ASP A 259 9.80 0.42 0.82
CA ASP A 259 9.60 1.82 0.45
C ASP A 259 8.95 2.61 1.59
N PHE A 260 7.90 2.07 2.20
CA PHE A 260 7.17 2.72 3.28
C PHE A 260 8.02 2.87 4.55
N CYS A 261 8.72 1.83 4.96
CA CYS A 261 9.60 1.86 6.12
C CYS A 261 10.71 2.92 5.94
N ALA A 262 11.25 3.05 4.73
CA ALA A 262 12.26 4.06 4.42
C ALA A 262 11.75 5.51 4.59
N THR A 263 10.43 5.74 4.48
CA THR A 263 9.84 7.07 4.70
C THR A 263 9.58 7.38 6.18
N ARG A 264 9.61 6.37 7.06
CA ARG A 264 9.33 6.52 8.49
C ARG A 264 10.61 6.90 9.25
N ILE A 265 11.00 8.18 9.20
CA ILE A 265 12.06 8.72 10.03
C ILE A 265 11.63 8.57 11.49
N ARG A 266 12.43 7.92 12.35
CA ARG A 266 12.26 8.04 13.80
C ARG A 266 12.29 9.52 14.17
N ARG A 267 11.14 10.09 14.53
CA ARG A 267 11.15 11.30 15.36
C ARG A 267 11.93 10.93 16.61
N PRO A 268 12.99 11.68 16.98
CA PRO A 268 13.62 11.47 18.28
C PRO A 268 12.51 11.45 19.32
N ALA A 269 12.54 10.46 20.23
CA ALA A 269 11.59 10.41 21.32
C ALA A 269 11.55 11.80 21.95
N ALA A 270 10.38 12.44 22.02
CA ALA A 270 10.22 13.71 22.69
C ALA A 270 10.82 13.51 24.09
N LYS A 271 11.85 14.31 24.43
CA LYS A 271 12.42 14.26 25.78
C LYS A 271 11.25 14.39 26.75
N SER A 272 11.09 13.40 27.61
CA SER A 272 10.10 13.48 28.69
C SER A 272 10.22 14.87 29.34
N PRO A 273 9.11 15.59 29.55
CA PRO A 273 9.18 16.85 30.23
C PRO A 273 9.88 16.62 31.59
N ALA A 274 10.82 17.47 31.89
CA ALA A 274 11.51 17.42 33.18
C ALA A 274 10.47 17.37 34.32
N PRO A 275 10.70 16.59 35.39
CA PRO A 275 9.77 16.54 36.50
C PRO A 275 9.59 17.96 37.02
N MET A 276 8.33 18.38 37.21
CA MET A 276 8.01 19.68 37.77
C MET A 276 8.64 19.77 39.15
N PRO A 277 9.26 20.91 39.52
CA PRO A 277 9.79 21.11 40.86
C PRO A 277 8.64 21.01 41.87
N ASP A 278 8.91 20.22 42.90
CA ASP A 278 7.98 19.98 44.01
C ASP A 278 7.56 21.34 44.64
N ARG A 279 6.30 21.73 44.43
CA ARG A 279 5.73 22.88 45.07
C ARG A 279 5.37 22.49 46.49
N THR A 280 6.35 22.64 47.41
CA THR A 280 6.05 22.62 48.84
C THR A 280 5.15 23.80 49.17
N TRP A 281 3.87 23.54 49.43
CA TRP A 281 2.97 24.50 50.04
C TRP A 281 3.38 24.67 51.52
N ARG A 282 3.81 25.87 51.88
CA ARG A 282 3.86 26.33 53.29
C ARG A 282 2.57 27.05 53.59
#